data_5d5e42674634d95d82deac8f62783d5e
#
_entry.id   5d5e42674634d95d82deac8f62783d5e
#
_cell.length_a   1.000
_cell.length_b   1.000
_cell.length_c   1.000
_cell.angle_alpha   90.00
_cell.angle_beta   90.00
_cell.angle_gamma   90.00
#
_symmetry.space_group_name_H-M   'P 1'
#
loop_
_entity.id
_entity.type
_entity.pdbx_description
1 polymer ?
#
loop_
_entity_poly.entity_id
_entity_poly.type
_entity_poly.pdbx_seq_one_letter_code
_entity_poly.pdbx_strand_id
1 'polypeptide(L)'
;MTFGNLLLNGRAVELSVENGRISQIRETGLAPSDRLRPVVPAFYNCHTHLAMSLLRGFADDLALMPWLRDHIWPAESRLTDEIVYAGARLGMLELIRSGTVFANDMYWHAPMVARAAEEMGIRCAVSMQTVETGGPGEDDPKNVAANAALGNYPSNSSSLVFTTLAPHAIYTVCGKTLRELAARARAEDRFVHIHVAETRGEVEACRKEHEGRTPIRYLLDCGLLGPKTLMAHCVHLTDDDIQIIRDTGAVIVENQQSNMKLVSGLFPYARTSACRRALGTDGACSNNSLSMFAEMKCAALAAKIESGDPMAAPAGEVLRLATRGGAEAFGVDAGEVRVGAAADFLILNPSALPLVPNHNPASDLVYSADATVVDTVVCAGRVLMEGGCVPGEEEIIATARKAARLLV
;
A
#
# COMPACT_ATOMS: atom_id res chain seq x y z
N MET A 1 18.73 -10.56 18.19
CA MET A 1 19.19 -11.03 16.86
C MET A 1 20.20 -10.04 16.32
N THR A 2 21.27 -10.50 15.66
CA THR A 2 22.32 -9.59 15.13
C THR A 2 22.63 -9.94 13.68
N PHE A 3 22.71 -8.92 12.84
CA PHE A 3 23.04 -9.02 11.42
C PHE A 3 24.41 -8.37 11.19
N GLY A 4 25.33 -9.10 10.57
CA GLY A 4 26.68 -8.63 10.27
C GLY A 4 26.97 -8.45 8.79
N ASN A 5 28.16 -7.93 8.47
CA ASN A 5 28.61 -7.67 7.10
C ASN A 5 27.64 -6.76 6.32
N LEU A 6 27.15 -5.70 6.95
CA LEU A 6 26.21 -4.77 6.37
C LEU A 6 26.87 -3.47 5.93
N LEU A 7 26.33 -2.86 4.89
CA LEU A 7 26.65 -1.50 4.42
C LEU A 7 25.46 -0.58 4.66
N LEU A 8 25.60 0.37 5.57
CA LEU A 8 24.60 1.41 5.86
C LEU A 8 25.18 2.79 5.60
N ASN A 9 24.62 3.54 4.68
CA ASN A 9 25.07 4.90 4.35
C ASN A 9 26.60 5.00 4.11
N GLY A 10 27.17 4.02 3.39
CA GLY A 10 28.59 3.96 3.09
C GLY A 10 29.49 3.50 4.24
N ARG A 11 28.94 3.00 5.35
CA ARG A 11 29.69 2.50 6.50
C ARG A 11 29.46 1.01 6.72
N ALA A 12 30.51 0.28 7.06
CA ALA A 12 30.41 -1.12 7.44
C ALA A 12 29.89 -1.24 8.87
N VAL A 13 28.74 -1.92 9.05
CA VAL A 13 28.06 -2.00 10.34
C VAL A 13 27.62 -3.42 10.70
N GLU A 14 27.41 -3.63 12.00
CA GLU A 14 26.54 -4.67 12.55
C GLU A 14 25.27 -4.01 13.11
N LEU A 15 24.13 -4.67 12.91
CA LEU A 15 22.83 -4.22 13.35
C LEU A 15 22.22 -5.25 14.29
N SER A 16 21.86 -4.83 15.51
CA SER A 16 21.20 -5.66 16.52
C SER A 16 19.72 -5.29 16.65
N VAL A 17 18.88 -6.31 16.83
CA VAL A 17 17.43 -6.18 16.96
C VAL A 17 16.96 -6.84 18.25
N GLU A 18 16.19 -6.11 19.05
CA GLU A 18 15.56 -6.56 20.28
C GLU A 18 14.12 -6.03 20.35
N ASN A 19 13.19 -6.87 20.78
CA ASN A 19 11.78 -6.51 20.96
C ASN A 19 11.16 -5.81 19.74
N GLY A 20 11.48 -6.28 18.53
CA GLY A 20 10.95 -5.74 17.28
C GLY A 20 11.55 -4.39 16.85
N ARG A 21 12.59 -3.90 17.54
CA ARG A 21 13.25 -2.62 17.25
C ARG A 21 14.74 -2.80 17.01
N ILE A 22 15.32 -1.89 16.26
CA ILE A 22 16.77 -1.79 16.10
C ILE A 22 17.35 -1.28 17.43
N SER A 23 18.03 -2.15 18.18
CA SER A 23 18.58 -1.82 19.49
C SER A 23 19.97 -1.19 19.39
N GLN A 24 20.76 -1.56 18.37
CA GLN A 24 22.11 -1.06 18.18
C GLN A 24 22.53 -1.07 16.71
N ILE A 25 23.29 -0.07 16.31
CA ILE A 25 24.06 -0.04 15.05
C ILE A 25 25.50 0.26 15.43
N ARG A 26 26.40 -0.72 15.21
CA ARG A 26 27.80 -0.64 15.58
C ARG A 26 28.67 -0.62 14.33
N GLU A 27 29.46 0.42 14.14
CA GLU A 27 30.47 0.45 13.08
C GLU A 27 31.56 -0.59 13.36
N THR A 28 31.92 -1.36 12.33
CA THR A 28 32.90 -2.47 12.48
C THR A 28 34.33 -2.04 12.22
N GLY A 29 34.55 -0.83 11.70
CA GLY A 29 35.88 -0.34 11.30
C GLY A 29 36.42 -0.98 10.01
N LEU A 30 35.66 -1.87 9.37
CA LEU A 30 36.03 -2.41 8.06
C LEU A 30 35.87 -1.33 6.99
N ALA A 31 36.77 -1.33 6.00
CA ALA A 31 36.59 -0.48 4.83
C ALA A 31 35.33 -0.90 4.04
N PRO A 32 34.54 0.06 3.53
CA PRO A 32 33.46 -0.26 2.63
C PRO A 32 33.96 -1.08 1.42
N SER A 33 33.23 -2.11 1.07
CA SER A 33 33.55 -2.99 -0.06
C SER A 33 32.28 -3.55 -0.68
N ASP A 34 32.38 -4.01 -1.89
CA ASP A 34 31.32 -4.69 -2.66
C ASP A 34 30.88 -6.05 -2.08
N ARG A 35 31.57 -6.53 -1.03
CA ARG A 35 31.18 -7.75 -0.29
C ARG A 35 30.21 -7.48 0.86
N LEU A 36 30.07 -6.21 1.27
CA LEU A 36 29.13 -5.84 2.30
C LEU A 36 27.72 -5.73 1.69
N ARG A 37 26.75 -6.28 2.39
CA ARG A 37 25.36 -6.30 1.95
C ARG A 37 24.67 -4.97 2.30
N PRO A 38 24.15 -4.21 1.32
CA PRO A 38 23.43 -2.97 1.62
C PRO A 38 22.20 -3.26 2.48
N VAL A 39 22.00 -2.43 3.51
CA VAL A 39 20.78 -2.45 4.32
C VAL A 39 20.01 -1.16 4.08
N VAL A 40 18.71 -1.30 3.76
CA VAL A 40 17.80 -0.18 3.44
C VAL A 40 16.47 -0.38 4.17
N PRO A 41 15.67 0.70 4.38
CA PRO A 41 14.34 0.57 4.94
C PRO A 41 13.47 -0.33 4.06
N ALA A 42 12.58 -1.11 4.67
CA ALA A 42 11.59 -1.89 3.96
C ALA A 42 10.45 -1.00 3.42
N PHE A 43 9.71 -1.49 2.41
CA PHE A 43 8.63 -0.76 1.75
C PHE A 43 7.30 -0.92 2.48
N TYR A 44 6.48 0.13 2.37
CA TYR A 44 5.13 0.26 2.89
C TYR A 44 4.15 0.49 1.73
N ASN A 45 3.31 -0.50 1.43
CA ASN A 45 2.26 -0.42 0.43
C ASN A 45 0.97 0.11 1.06
N CYS A 46 0.66 1.39 0.82
CA CYS A 46 -0.41 2.10 1.52
C CYS A 46 -1.80 1.94 0.89
N HIS A 47 -1.92 1.22 -0.22
CA HIS A 47 -3.20 0.85 -0.83
C HIS A 47 -3.05 -0.40 -1.68
N THR A 48 -3.83 -1.43 -1.37
CA THR A 48 -3.87 -2.67 -2.13
C THR A 48 -5.17 -3.45 -1.91
N HIS A 49 -5.41 -4.44 -2.79
CA HIS A 49 -6.45 -5.45 -2.73
C HIS A 49 -5.79 -6.82 -2.85
N LEU A 50 -5.23 -7.33 -1.73
CA LEU A 50 -4.32 -8.48 -1.72
C LEU A 50 -4.88 -9.73 -2.40
N ALA A 51 -6.14 -10.07 -2.10
CA ALA A 51 -6.75 -11.29 -2.65
C ALA A 51 -7.04 -11.20 -4.17
N MET A 52 -7.06 -10.00 -4.75
CA MET A 52 -7.09 -9.81 -6.21
C MET A 52 -5.86 -10.37 -6.93
N SER A 53 -4.83 -10.82 -6.21
CA SER A 53 -3.71 -11.58 -6.77
C SER A 53 -4.16 -12.85 -7.51
N LEU A 54 -5.32 -13.41 -7.14
CA LEU A 54 -5.94 -14.54 -7.86
C LEU A 54 -6.55 -14.16 -9.21
N LEU A 55 -6.82 -12.88 -9.44
CA LEU A 55 -7.42 -12.34 -10.66
C LEU A 55 -6.37 -11.62 -11.54
N ARG A 56 -5.09 -11.78 -11.26
CA ARG A 56 -4.00 -11.20 -12.05
C ARG A 56 -4.09 -11.61 -13.51
N GLY A 57 -4.12 -10.63 -14.44
CA GLY A 57 -4.26 -10.88 -15.87
C GLY A 57 -5.67 -11.29 -16.31
N PHE A 58 -6.65 -11.21 -15.42
CA PHE A 58 -8.04 -11.48 -15.75
C PHE A 58 -8.73 -10.22 -16.27
N ALA A 59 -9.26 -10.30 -17.49
CA ALA A 59 -9.98 -9.22 -18.16
C ALA A 59 -9.18 -7.90 -18.28
N ASP A 60 -7.91 -8.00 -18.70
CA ASP A 60 -7.07 -6.84 -18.97
C ASP A 60 -7.60 -6.00 -20.17
N ASP A 61 -7.08 -4.78 -20.32
CA ASP A 61 -7.31 -3.86 -21.44
C ASP A 61 -8.76 -3.34 -21.56
N LEU A 62 -9.41 -3.10 -20.42
CA LEU A 62 -10.76 -2.56 -20.31
C LEU A 62 -10.78 -1.26 -19.50
N ALA A 63 -11.77 -0.38 -19.78
CA ALA A 63 -12.04 0.78 -18.94
C ALA A 63 -12.63 0.37 -17.58
N LEU A 64 -12.36 1.16 -16.53
CA LEU A 64 -12.69 0.86 -15.12
C LEU A 64 -14.12 0.33 -14.91
N MET A 65 -15.15 1.05 -15.33
CA MET A 65 -16.54 0.66 -15.04
C MET A 65 -17.02 -0.59 -15.80
N PRO A 66 -16.73 -0.78 -17.12
CA PRO A 66 -16.97 -2.05 -17.80
C PRO A 66 -16.18 -3.21 -17.18
N TRP A 67 -14.92 -2.99 -16.82
CA TRP A 67 -14.07 -3.98 -16.16
C TRP A 67 -14.67 -4.45 -14.82
N LEU A 68 -15.06 -3.51 -13.95
CA LEU A 68 -15.70 -3.83 -12.66
C LEU A 68 -17.02 -4.58 -12.86
N ARG A 69 -17.96 -4.00 -13.65
CA ARG A 69 -19.33 -4.49 -13.75
C ARG A 69 -19.43 -5.85 -14.45
N ASP A 70 -18.67 -6.02 -15.54
CA ASP A 70 -18.86 -7.14 -16.46
C ASP A 70 -17.92 -8.33 -16.16
N HIS A 71 -16.84 -8.09 -15.35
CA HIS A 71 -15.81 -9.10 -15.06
C HIS A 71 -15.50 -9.25 -13.57
N ILE A 72 -15.18 -8.18 -12.88
CA ILE A 72 -14.67 -8.27 -11.50
C ILE A 72 -15.78 -8.61 -10.52
N TRP A 73 -16.86 -7.83 -10.48
CA TRP A 73 -17.98 -8.13 -9.57
C TRP A 73 -18.61 -9.52 -9.78
N PRO A 74 -18.79 -10.02 -11.02
CA PRO A 74 -19.20 -11.42 -11.23
C PRO A 74 -18.19 -12.44 -10.67
N ALA A 75 -16.89 -12.22 -10.79
CA ALA A 75 -15.88 -13.09 -10.20
C ALA A 75 -15.91 -12.98 -8.66
N GLU A 76 -15.97 -11.78 -8.10
CA GLU A 76 -16.04 -11.52 -6.66
C GLU A 76 -17.31 -12.09 -5.99
N SER A 77 -18.40 -12.25 -6.75
CA SER A 77 -19.60 -12.90 -6.20
C SER A 77 -19.37 -14.35 -5.77
N ARG A 78 -18.30 -15.00 -6.28
CA ARG A 78 -17.91 -16.39 -5.97
C ARG A 78 -16.89 -16.48 -4.82
N LEU A 79 -16.47 -15.35 -4.24
CA LEU A 79 -15.50 -15.33 -3.15
C LEU A 79 -16.05 -16.08 -1.93
N THR A 80 -15.17 -16.87 -1.32
CA THR A 80 -15.34 -17.51 -0.02
C THR A 80 -14.17 -17.16 0.89
N ASP A 81 -14.29 -17.44 2.16
CA ASP A 81 -13.23 -17.26 3.15
C ASP A 81 -11.93 -17.94 2.72
N GLU A 82 -12.01 -19.18 2.22
CA GLU A 82 -10.83 -19.96 1.79
C GLU A 82 -10.17 -19.35 0.55
N ILE A 83 -10.97 -18.84 -0.38
CA ILE A 83 -10.46 -18.20 -1.60
C ILE A 83 -9.75 -16.91 -1.23
N VAL A 84 -10.37 -16.05 -0.43
CA VAL A 84 -9.75 -14.78 0.01
C VAL A 84 -8.50 -15.04 0.84
N TYR A 85 -8.52 -16.01 1.75
CA TYR A 85 -7.33 -16.39 2.51
C TYR A 85 -6.17 -16.84 1.60
N ALA A 86 -6.44 -17.69 0.61
CA ALA A 86 -5.43 -18.14 -0.35
C ALA A 86 -4.87 -16.98 -1.20
N GLY A 87 -5.74 -16.08 -1.65
CA GLY A 87 -5.36 -14.90 -2.43
C GLY A 87 -4.55 -13.89 -1.62
N ALA A 88 -4.96 -13.63 -0.38
CA ALA A 88 -4.24 -12.74 0.53
C ALA A 88 -2.82 -13.27 0.81
N ARG A 89 -2.67 -14.57 1.07
CA ARG A 89 -1.34 -15.19 1.25
C ARG A 89 -0.47 -15.07 0.00
N LEU A 90 -1.04 -15.25 -1.19
CA LEU A 90 -0.32 -15.06 -2.45
C LEU A 90 0.13 -13.61 -2.63
N GLY A 91 -0.75 -12.64 -2.37
CA GLY A 91 -0.40 -11.22 -2.41
C GLY A 91 0.70 -10.88 -1.40
N MET A 92 0.57 -11.35 -0.16
CA MET A 92 1.59 -11.13 0.88
C MET A 92 2.93 -11.79 0.56
N LEU A 93 2.92 -12.97 -0.07
CA LEU A 93 4.14 -13.62 -0.56
C LEU A 93 4.86 -12.74 -1.57
N GLU A 94 4.14 -12.15 -2.53
CA GLU A 94 4.72 -11.22 -3.51
C GLU A 94 5.25 -9.95 -2.83
N LEU A 95 4.52 -9.39 -1.88
CA LEU A 95 4.96 -8.24 -1.08
C LEU A 95 6.28 -8.55 -0.37
N ILE A 96 6.36 -9.66 0.37
CA ILE A 96 7.57 -10.06 1.10
C ILE A 96 8.74 -10.26 0.12
N ARG A 97 8.54 -10.99 -0.97
CA ARG A 97 9.59 -11.22 -1.97
C ARG A 97 10.10 -9.95 -2.62
N SER A 98 9.27 -8.92 -2.73
CA SER A 98 9.63 -7.61 -3.27
C SER A 98 10.00 -6.58 -2.20
N GLY A 99 10.24 -6.98 -0.94
CA GLY A 99 10.75 -6.11 0.11
C GLY A 99 9.70 -5.26 0.81
N THR A 100 8.43 -5.58 0.67
CA THR A 100 7.33 -4.86 1.32
C THR A 100 6.93 -5.56 2.61
N VAL A 101 6.85 -4.81 3.72
CA VAL A 101 6.55 -5.32 5.06
C VAL A 101 5.24 -4.78 5.64
N PHE A 102 4.56 -3.93 4.91
CA PHE A 102 3.29 -3.33 5.30
C PHE A 102 2.32 -3.31 4.11
N ALA A 103 1.07 -3.69 4.37
CA ALA A 103 -0.04 -3.53 3.43
C ALA A 103 -1.21 -2.79 4.08
N ASN A 104 -1.83 -1.84 3.37
CA ASN A 104 -3.14 -1.32 3.70
C ASN A 104 -4.14 -1.93 2.72
N ASP A 105 -4.87 -2.95 3.17
CA ASP A 105 -5.74 -3.77 2.33
C ASP A 105 -7.19 -3.37 2.46
N MET A 106 -7.89 -3.28 1.34
CA MET A 106 -9.34 -3.07 1.27
C MET A 106 -9.96 -4.16 0.43
N TYR A 107 -10.60 -5.16 1.05
CA TYR A 107 -11.21 -6.25 0.30
C TYR A 107 -12.34 -6.95 1.07
N TRP A 108 -13.07 -7.80 0.34
CA TRP A 108 -14.10 -8.69 0.90
C TRP A 108 -13.49 -9.72 1.85
N HIS A 109 -14.31 -10.28 2.75
CA HIS A 109 -13.89 -11.31 3.71
C HIS A 109 -12.65 -10.92 4.52
N ALA A 110 -12.54 -9.66 4.91
CA ALA A 110 -11.38 -9.05 5.54
C ALA A 110 -10.82 -9.79 6.78
N PRO A 111 -11.59 -10.53 7.59
CA PRO A 111 -11.03 -11.40 8.64
C PRO A 111 -10.02 -12.43 8.13
N MET A 112 -10.17 -12.91 6.89
CA MET A 112 -9.24 -13.86 6.27
C MET A 112 -7.92 -13.19 5.86
N VAL A 113 -7.97 -11.93 5.49
CA VAL A 113 -6.77 -11.11 5.25
C VAL A 113 -6.02 -10.88 6.56
N ALA A 114 -6.73 -10.54 7.65
CA ALA A 114 -6.15 -10.37 8.97
C ALA A 114 -5.42 -11.64 9.44
N ARG A 115 -6.09 -12.80 9.34
CA ARG A 115 -5.52 -14.09 9.65
C ARG A 115 -4.27 -14.40 8.83
N ALA A 116 -4.31 -14.18 7.52
CA ALA A 116 -3.16 -14.40 6.63
C ALA A 116 -1.98 -13.51 7.04
N ALA A 117 -2.22 -12.24 7.39
CA ALA A 117 -1.18 -11.32 7.81
C ALA A 117 -0.51 -11.73 9.14
N GLU A 118 -1.30 -12.19 10.12
CA GLU A 118 -0.79 -12.71 11.39
C GLU A 118 0.11 -13.93 11.19
N GLU A 119 -0.35 -14.89 10.40
CA GLU A 119 0.39 -16.15 10.13
C GLU A 119 1.68 -15.88 9.35
N MET A 120 1.65 -15.00 8.35
CA MET A 120 2.83 -14.62 7.55
C MET A 120 3.75 -13.63 8.28
N GLY A 121 3.28 -12.97 9.33
CA GLY A 121 4.06 -12.04 10.15
C GLY A 121 4.34 -10.70 9.48
N ILE A 122 3.53 -10.31 8.51
CA ILE A 122 3.61 -9.01 7.83
C ILE A 122 2.70 -8.00 8.53
N ARG A 123 3.09 -6.72 8.54
CA ARG A 123 2.19 -5.65 9.02
C ARG A 123 1.02 -5.48 8.07
N CYS A 124 -0.18 -5.34 8.62
CA CYS A 124 -1.36 -5.11 7.80
C CYS A 124 -2.38 -4.21 8.48
N ALA A 125 -2.79 -3.16 7.78
CA ALA A 125 -4.00 -2.41 8.07
C ALA A 125 -5.13 -3.07 7.28
N VAL A 126 -6.07 -3.69 7.98
CA VAL A 126 -7.18 -4.43 7.38
C VAL A 126 -8.43 -3.55 7.41
N SER A 127 -9.00 -3.31 6.26
CA SER A 127 -10.15 -2.42 6.13
C SER A 127 -11.45 -3.07 6.59
N MET A 128 -12.14 -2.39 7.50
CA MET A 128 -13.55 -2.60 7.77
C MET A 128 -14.35 -1.93 6.64
N GLN A 129 -14.48 -2.65 5.53
CA GLN A 129 -15.04 -2.11 4.29
C GLN A 129 -16.53 -1.81 4.44
N THR A 130 -16.99 -0.76 3.77
CA THR A 130 -18.40 -0.41 3.60
C THR A 130 -18.69 -0.19 2.12
N VAL A 131 -19.65 -0.94 1.57
CA VAL A 131 -20.18 -0.82 0.21
C VAL A 131 -21.70 -1.02 0.28
N GLU A 132 -22.46 0.00 -0.09
CA GLU A 132 -23.92 -0.05 -0.05
C GLU A 132 -24.48 -0.74 -1.31
N THR A 133 -24.90 -1.99 -1.18
CA THR A 133 -25.46 -2.81 -2.28
C THR A 133 -26.98 -2.90 -2.24
N GLY A 134 -27.60 -2.69 -1.08
CA GLY A 134 -29.06 -2.72 -0.90
C GLY A 134 -29.77 -1.37 -1.15
N GLY A 135 -29.01 -0.28 -1.15
CA GLY A 135 -29.52 1.09 -1.28
C GLY A 135 -28.80 2.05 -0.31
N PRO A 136 -29.10 3.37 -0.35
CA PRO A 136 -28.43 4.34 0.51
C PRO A 136 -28.61 4.04 2.00
N GLY A 137 -27.48 3.78 2.69
CA GLY A 137 -27.45 3.43 4.12
C GLY A 137 -27.54 1.92 4.39
N GLU A 138 -27.55 1.09 3.37
CA GLU A 138 -27.65 -0.37 3.48
C GLU A 138 -26.34 -1.03 3.00
N ASP A 139 -25.38 -1.20 3.94
CA ASP A 139 -24.10 -1.89 3.67
C ASP A 139 -24.33 -3.34 3.28
N ASP A 140 -23.42 -3.89 2.48
CA ASP A 140 -23.48 -5.29 2.06
C ASP A 140 -23.44 -6.22 3.30
N PRO A 141 -24.37 -7.20 3.40
CA PRO A 141 -24.41 -8.10 4.54
C PRO A 141 -23.10 -8.86 4.80
N LYS A 142 -22.30 -9.14 3.76
CA LYS A 142 -20.97 -9.77 3.91
C LYS A 142 -20.00 -8.83 4.64
N ASN A 143 -20.02 -7.52 4.30
CA ASN A 143 -19.20 -6.53 4.99
C ASN A 143 -19.66 -6.33 6.43
N VAL A 144 -20.96 -6.28 6.70
CA VAL A 144 -21.50 -6.18 8.06
C VAL A 144 -21.00 -7.34 8.91
N ALA A 145 -21.08 -8.59 8.41
CA ALA A 145 -20.58 -9.76 9.10
C ALA A 145 -19.06 -9.74 9.32
N ALA A 146 -18.30 -9.39 8.27
CA ALA A 146 -16.83 -9.29 8.33
C ALA A 146 -16.38 -8.20 9.33
N ASN A 147 -17.03 -7.03 9.29
CA ASN A 147 -16.74 -5.93 10.20
C ASN A 147 -17.04 -6.28 11.66
N ALA A 148 -18.11 -7.03 11.92
CA ALA A 148 -18.41 -7.54 13.26
C ALA A 148 -17.31 -8.51 13.76
N ALA A 149 -16.82 -9.40 12.90
CA ALA A 149 -15.73 -10.33 13.24
C ALA A 149 -14.39 -9.59 13.49
N LEU A 150 -14.15 -8.46 12.81
CA LEU A 150 -12.98 -7.61 13.02
C LEU A 150 -13.07 -6.70 14.25
N GLY A 151 -14.23 -6.64 14.91
CA GLY A 151 -14.48 -5.70 16.01
C GLY A 151 -13.51 -5.80 17.19
N ASN A 152 -12.88 -6.97 17.40
CA ASN A 152 -11.91 -7.22 18.45
C ASN A 152 -10.45 -6.91 18.04
N TYR A 153 -10.20 -6.61 16.77
CA TYR A 153 -8.85 -6.25 16.32
C TYR A 153 -8.50 -4.83 16.77
N PRO A 154 -7.21 -4.57 17.07
CA PRO A 154 -6.73 -3.24 17.40
C PRO A 154 -7.10 -2.20 16.32
N SER A 155 -7.30 -0.96 16.72
CA SER A 155 -7.59 0.16 15.82
C SER A 155 -6.38 1.05 15.53
N ASN A 156 -5.21 0.68 16.04
CA ASN A 156 -3.99 1.48 15.92
C ASN A 156 -2.79 0.64 15.46
N SER A 157 -1.83 1.29 14.86
CA SER A 157 -0.64 0.71 14.24
C SER A 157 0.44 0.22 15.21
N SER A 158 0.21 0.25 16.52
CA SER A 158 1.12 -0.36 17.51
C SER A 158 1.11 -1.89 17.41
N SER A 159 0.02 -2.46 16.89
CA SER A 159 -0.11 -3.87 16.58
C SER A 159 0.35 -4.18 15.17
N LEU A 160 0.80 -5.42 14.94
CA LEU A 160 1.23 -5.89 13.61
C LEU A 160 0.05 -5.87 12.63
N VAL A 161 -1.12 -6.33 13.09
CA VAL A 161 -2.38 -6.30 12.35
C VAL A 161 -3.36 -5.42 13.11
N PHE A 162 -3.97 -4.48 12.42
CA PHE A 162 -4.96 -3.54 12.98
C PHE A 162 -6.00 -3.18 11.93
N THR A 163 -7.12 -2.57 12.37
CA THR A 163 -8.25 -2.28 11.49
C THR A 163 -8.40 -0.79 11.19
N THR A 164 -8.85 -0.50 9.96
CA THR A 164 -9.24 0.83 9.49
C THR A 164 -10.72 0.85 9.11
N LEU A 165 -11.36 2.00 9.09
CA LEU A 165 -12.68 2.17 8.48
C LEU A 165 -12.50 2.47 6.98
N ALA A 166 -13.24 1.78 6.13
CA ALA A 166 -13.02 1.91 4.69
C ALA A 166 -14.34 2.04 3.91
N PRO A 167 -14.95 3.24 3.89
CA PRO A 167 -15.93 3.52 2.85
C PRO A 167 -15.25 3.37 1.49
N HIS A 168 -15.81 2.51 0.62
CA HIS A 168 -15.15 2.17 -0.64
C HIS A 168 -14.90 3.42 -1.50
N ALA A 169 -15.95 4.16 -1.84
CA ALA A 169 -15.88 5.39 -2.63
C ALA A 169 -17.17 6.22 -2.43
N ILE A 170 -17.17 7.48 -2.85
CA ILE A 170 -18.35 8.36 -2.76
C ILE A 170 -19.54 7.91 -3.61
N TYR A 171 -19.30 7.09 -4.63
CA TYR A 171 -20.35 6.57 -5.53
C TYR A 171 -20.90 5.19 -5.08
N THR A 172 -20.36 4.62 -4.02
CA THR A 172 -20.82 3.36 -3.40
C THR A 172 -21.24 3.52 -1.94
N VAL A 173 -21.04 4.70 -1.35
CA VAL A 173 -21.38 4.99 0.05
C VAL A 173 -22.04 6.36 0.14
N CYS A 174 -23.26 6.42 0.64
CA CYS A 174 -24.02 7.67 0.71
C CYS A 174 -23.48 8.63 1.79
N GLY A 175 -23.83 9.92 1.65
CA GLY A 175 -23.35 10.95 2.57
C GLY A 175 -23.79 10.80 4.03
N LYS A 176 -24.89 10.11 4.30
CA LYS A 176 -25.31 9.77 5.67
C LYS A 176 -24.28 8.84 6.31
N THR A 177 -23.99 7.72 5.64
CA THR A 177 -23.02 6.71 6.10
C THR A 177 -21.60 7.30 6.19
N LEU A 178 -21.17 8.13 5.23
CA LEU A 178 -19.89 8.83 5.30
C LEU A 178 -19.76 9.68 6.57
N ARG A 179 -20.82 10.42 6.97
CA ARG A 179 -20.83 11.20 8.22
C ARG A 179 -20.81 10.33 9.46
N GLU A 180 -21.51 9.20 9.47
CA GLU A 180 -21.51 8.23 10.57
C GLU A 180 -20.10 7.61 10.74
N LEU A 181 -19.47 7.20 9.64
CA LEU A 181 -18.09 6.69 9.65
C LEU A 181 -17.08 7.76 10.09
N ALA A 182 -17.26 9.01 9.67
CA ALA A 182 -16.43 10.13 10.12
C ALA A 182 -16.57 10.38 11.64
N ALA A 183 -17.78 10.31 12.18
CA ALA A 183 -18.02 10.43 13.62
C ALA A 183 -17.38 9.26 14.39
N ARG A 184 -17.53 8.04 13.88
CA ARG A 184 -16.92 6.82 14.45
C ARG A 184 -15.39 6.89 14.41
N ALA A 185 -14.80 7.30 13.28
CA ALA A 185 -13.36 7.44 13.13
C ALA A 185 -12.76 8.37 14.19
N ARG A 186 -13.44 9.50 14.45
CA ARG A 186 -13.01 10.46 15.49
C ARG A 186 -13.18 9.89 16.91
N ALA A 187 -14.31 9.22 17.18
CA ALA A 187 -14.61 8.68 18.51
C ALA A 187 -13.67 7.53 18.90
N GLU A 188 -13.30 6.69 17.93
CA GLU A 188 -12.46 5.50 18.13
C GLU A 188 -10.98 5.75 17.73
N ASP A 189 -10.62 6.97 17.34
CA ASP A 189 -9.28 7.35 16.87
C ASP A 189 -8.73 6.46 15.75
N ARG A 190 -9.60 6.06 14.81
CA ARG A 190 -9.29 5.13 13.71
C ARG A 190 -8.80 5.83 12.45
N PHE A 191 -8.01 5.11 11.69
CA PHE A 191 -7.70 5.46 10.30
C PHE A 191 -8.94 5.26 9.41
N VAL A 192 -9.01 6.09 8.36
CA VAL A 192 -9.99 5.97 7.27
C VAL A 192 -9.26 5.73 5.97
N HIS A 193 -9.76 4.84 5.14
CA HIS A 193 -9.21 4.50 3.82
C HIS A 193 -10.32 4.58 2.77
N ILE A 194 -10.11 5.30 1.66
CA ILE A 194 -11.14 5.57 0.65
C ILE A 194 -10.52 5.81 -0.74
N HIS A 195 -11.17 5.33 -1.80
CA HIS A 195 -10.86 5.73 -3.18
C HIS A 195 -11.54 7.07 -3.46
N VAL A 196 -10.80 8.02 -4.05
CA VAL A 196 -11.35 9.36 -4.31
C VAL A 196 -10.67 10.07 -5.47
N ALA A 197 -11.48 10.75 -6.28
CA ALA A 197 -11.06 11.56 -7.42
C ALA A 197 -10.15 10.78 -8.40
N GLU A 198 -10.43 9.49 -8.59
CA GLU A 198 -9.67 8.61 -9.46
C GLU A 198 -9.94 8.93 -10.93
N THR A 199 -11.21 9.05 -11.32
CA THR A 199 -11.59 9.27 -12.70
C THR A 199 -12.31 10.61 -12.91
N ARG A 200 -12.24 11.14 -14.14
CA ARG A 200 -13.06 12.33 -14.50
C ARG A 200 -14.54 12.08 -14.33
N GLY A 201 -14.99 10.86 -14.67
CA GLY A 201 -16.40 10.47 -14.53
C GLY A 201 -16.88 10.56 -13.09
N GLU A 202 -16.09 10.11 -12.12
CA GLU A 202 -16.38 10.27 -10.69
C GLU A 202 -16.53 11.75 -10.30
N VAL A 203 -15.58 12.59 -10.72
CA VAL A 203 -15.60 14.02 -10.39
C VAL A 203 -16.82 14.72 -11.02
N GLU A 204 -17.15 14.42 -12.27
CA GLU A 204 -18.29 14.98 -12.97
C GLU A 204 -19.62 14.53 -12.35
N ALA A 205 -19.76 13.25 -12.00
CA ALA A 205 -20.92 12.72 -11.30
C ALA A 205 -21.09 13.38 -9.95
N CYS A 206 -20.03 13.47 -9.15
CA CYS A 206 -20.05 14.15 -7.85
C CYS A 206 -20.52 15.61 -7.97
N ARG A 207 -19.99 16.36 -8.94
CA ARG A 207 -20.41 17.77 -9.15
C ARG A 207 -21.88 17.88 -9.52
N LYS A 208 -22.38 16.97 -10.33
CA LYS A 208 -23.79 16.95 -10.74
C LYS A 208 -24.74 16.62 -9.58
N GLU A 209 -24.34 15.66 -8.74
CA GLU A 209 -25.18 15.14 -7.66
C GLU A 209 -25.08 15.96 -6.36
N HIS A 210 -23.96 16.68 -6.17
CA HIS A 210 -23.64 17.40 -4.92
C HIS A 210 -23.38 18.89 -5.16
N GLU A 211 -24.26 19.58 -5.91
CA GLU A 211 -24.30 21.05 -6.05
C GLU A 211 -22.96 21.67 -6.48
N GLY A 212 -22.26 21.03 -7.44
CA GLY A 212 -20.98 21.49 -7.98
C GLY A 212 -19.75 21.13 -7.13
N ARG A 213 -19.92 20.39 -6.03
CA ARG A 213 -18.80 19.97 -5.15
C ARG A 213 -17.89 18.96 -5.86
N THR A 214 -16.60 19.11 -5.63
CA THR A 214 -15.62 18.07 -5.97
C THR A 214 -15.69 16.91 -4.95
N PRO A 215 -15.18 15.70 -5.26
CA PRO A 215 -15.13 14.61 -4.29
C PRO A 215 -14.42 15.00 -2.98
N ILE A 216 -13.32 15.74 -3.04
CA ILE A 216 -12.57 16.22 -1.86
C ILE A 216 -13.41 17.18 -1.03
N ARG A 217 -14.08 18.16 -1.66
CA ARG A 217 -14.97 19.11 -0.97
C ARG A 217 -16.14 18.37 -0.33
N TYR A 218 -16.71 17.40 -1.02
CA TYR A 218 -17.83 16.60 -0.49
C TYR A 218 -17.41 15.78 0.75
N LEU A 219 -16.24 15.13 0.72
CA LEU A 219 -15.70 14.41 1.87
C LEU A 219 -15.37 15.34 3.04
N LEU A 220 -14.89 16.56 2.77
CA LEU A 220 -14.71 17.59 3.81
C LEU A 220 -16.03 17.94 4.48
N ASP A 221 -17.09 18.18 3.69
CA ASP A 221 -18.43 18.51 4.20
C ASP A 221 -19.06 17.33 4.98
N CYS A 222 -18.68 16.08 4.65
CA CYS A 222 -19.03 14.91 5.46
C CYS A 222 -18.18 14.77 6.74
N GLY A 223 -17.13 15.59 6.90
CA GLY A 223 -16.22 15.54 8.06
C GLY A 223 -15.29 14.33 8.07
N LEU A 224 -15.03 13.72 6.90
CA LEU A 224 -14.21 12.51 6.79
C LEU A 224 -12.72 12.82 6.69
N LEU A 225 -12.34 14.04 6.26
CA LEU A 225 -10.94 14.39 6.04
C LEU A 225 -10.22 14.77 7.34
N GLY A 226 -9.02 14.24 7.50
CA GLY A 226 -8.16 14.50 8.65
C GLY A 226 -6.81 13.77 8.55
N PRO A 227 -5.92 13.94 9.56
CA PRO A 227 -4.56 13.38 9.51
C PRO A 227 -4.49 11.84 9.42
N LYS A 228 -5.58 11.15 9.76
CA LYS A 228 -5.72 9.69 9.69
C LYS A 228 -6.56 9.22 8.48
N THR A 229 -6.85 10.11 7.53
CA THR A 229 -7.56 9.75 6.29
C THR A 229 -6.56 9.50 5.18
N LEU A 230 -6.60 8.29 4.61
CA LEU A 230 -5.80 7.85 3.47
C LEU A 230 -6.69 7.82 2.22
N MET A 231 -6.32 8.59 1.22
CA MET A 231 -7.09 8.78 0.00
C MET A 231 -6.33 8.16 -1.17
N ALA A 232 -6.82 7.03 -1.67
CA ALA A 232 -6.23 6.37 -2.84
C ALA A 232 -6.54 7.14 -4.12
N HIS A 233 -5.61 7.13 -5.05
CA HIS A 233 -5.61 7.74 -6.38
C HIS A 233 -5.43 9.26 -6.40
N CYS A 234 -6.43 10.06 -6.09
CA CYS A 234 -6.38 11.54 -6.11
C CYS A 234 -5.83 12.12 -7.44
N VAL A 235 -6.26 11.57 -8.57
CA VAL A 235 -5.76 11.96 -9.91
C VAL A 235 -6.32 13.31 -10.34
N HIS A 236 -7.64 13.52 -10.16
CA HIS A 236 -8.35 14.69 -10.67
C HIS A 236 -8.63 15.73 -9.58
N LEU A 237 -7.60 16.48 -9.19
CA LEU A 237 -7.66 17.49 -8.14
C LEU A 237 -7.66 18.92 -8.72
N THR A 238 -8.48 19.80 -8.15
CA THR A 238 -8.38 21.25 -8.32
C THR A 238 -7.34 21.84 -7.34
N ASP A 239 -6.97 23.11 -7.51
CA ASP A 239 -6.07 23.79 -6.56
C ASP A 239 -6.73 23.94 -5.18
N ASP A 240 -8.06 24.17 -5.14
CA ASP A 240 -8.83 24.19 -3.91
C ASP A 240 -8.81 22.83 -3.20
N ASP A 241 -8.93 21.72 -3.95
CA ASP A 241 -8.83 20.37 -3.39
C ASP A 241 -7.46 20.13 -2.74
N ILE A 242 -6.38 20.51 -3.42
CA ILE A 242 -5.02 20.39 -2.91
C ILE A 242 -4.83 21.23 -1.64
N GLN A 243 -5.42 22.42 -1.61
CA GLN A 243 -5.41 23.27 -0.41
C GLN A 243 -6.15 22.59 0.78
N ILE A 244 -7.35 22.01 0.52
CA ILE A 244 -8.13 21.28 1.53
C ILE A 244 -7.32 20.08 2.08
N ILE A 245 -6.71 19.28 1.19
CA ILE A 245 -5.91 18.14 1.58
C ILE A 245 -4.76 18.55 2.49
N ARG A 246 -4.07 19.62 2.12
CA ARG A 246 -2.96 20.17 2.92
C ARG A 246 -3.43 20.65 4.29
N ASP A 247 -4.52 21.39 4.35
CA ASP A 247 -5.03 22.01 5.59
C ASP A 247 -5.60 20.96 6.56
N THR A 248 -6.21 19.90 6.04
CA THR A 248 -6.72 18.78 6.85
C THR A 248 -5.64 17.79 7.29
N GLY A 249 -4.48 17.80 6.60
CA GLY A 249 -3.41 16.84 6.83
C GLY A 249 -3.72 15.42 6.36
N ALA A 250 -4.76 15.23 5.55
CA ALA A 250 -5.07 13.96 4.92
C ALA A 250 -3.91 13.48 4.03
N VAL A 251 -3.77 12.16 3.89
CA VAL A 251 -2.66 11.53 3.16
C VAL A 251 -3.14 11.10 1.78
N ILE A 252 -2.44 11.52 0.74
CA ILE A 252 -2.63 11.00 -0.61
C ILE A 252 -1.84 9.70 -0.75
N VAL A 253 -2.47 8.65 -1.28
CA VAL A 253 -1.81 7.42 -1.68
C VAL A 253 -1.84 7.34 -3.21
N GLU A 254 -0.68 7.57 -3.82
CA GLU A 254 -0.52 7.51 -5.27
C GLU A 254 -0.42 6.07 -5.73
N ASN A 255 -1.20 5.69 -6.77
CA ASN A 255 -1.27 4.35 -7.36
C ASN A 255 -1.04 4.48 -8.87
N GLN A 256 0.12 5.00 -9.26
CA GLN A 256 0.35 5.50 -10.62
C GLN A 256 0.25 4.41 -11.68
N GLN A 257 0.71 3.19 -11.40
CA GLN A 257 0.68 2.11 -12.36
C GLN A 257 -0.76 1.68 -12.69
N SER A 258 -1.62 1.56 -11.66
CA SER A 258 -3.06 1.31 -11.84
C SER A 258 -3.74 2.47 -12.57
N ASN A 259 -3.48 3.73 -12.16
CA ASN A 259 -4.03 4.92 -12.81
C ASN A 259 -3.72 4.97 -14.32
N MET A 260 -2.52 4.55 -14.71
CA MET A 260 -2.12 4.50 -16.13
C MET A 260 -2.79 3.34 -16.86
N LYS A 261 -2.82 2.15 -16.26
CA LYS A 261 -3.39 0.96 -16.89
C LYS A 261 -4.90 1.13 -17.16
N LEU A 262 -5.64 1.71 -16.23
CA LEU A 262 -7.07 1.97 -16.33
C LEU A 262 -7.39 3.30 -17.06
N VAL A 263 -6.36 4.02 -17.48
CA VAL A 263 -6.48 5.35 -18.13
C VAL A 263 -7.24 6.35 -17.25
N SER A 264 -7.12 6.20 -15.93
CA SER A 264 -7.65 7.18 -14.95
C SER A 264 -6.90 8.52 -15.08
N GLY A 265 -5.59 8.50 -15.40
CA GLY A 265 -4.78 9.69 -15.68
C GLY A 265 -3.39 9.65 -15.05
N LEU A 266 -2.68 10.77 -15.15
CA LEU A 266 -1.41 10.96 -14.45
C LEU A 266 -1.64 11.73 -13.15
N PHE A 267 -1.04 11.23 -12.06
CA PHE A 267 -1.12 11.88 -10.77
C PHE A 267 -0.43 13.25 -10.80
N PRO A 268 -1.03 14.32 -10.25
CA PRO A 268 -0.47 15.69 -10.28
C PRO A 268 0.67 15.84 -9.26
N TYR A 269 1.80 15.16 -9.52
CA TYR A 269 2.89 14.97 -8.57
C TYR A 269 3.49 16.29 -8.08
N ALA A 270 3.82 17.21 -8.98
CA ALA A 270 4.45 18.49 -8.64
C ALA A 270 3.51 19.39 -7.83
N ARG A 271 2.22 19.42 -8.20
CA ARG A 271 1.20 20.26 -7.54
C ARG A 271 0.91 19.80 -6.12
N THR A 272 1.05 18.52 -5.82
CA THR A 272 0.77 17.92 -4.50
C THR A 272 2.00 17.80 -3.59
N SER A 273 3.14 18.39 -3.99
CA SER A 273 4.42 18.26 -3.26
C SER A 273 4.37 18.71 -1.80
N ALA A 274 3.52 19.66 -1.45
CA ALA A 274 3.31 20.13 -0.07
C ALA A 274 2.31 19.30 0.76
N CYS A 275 1.66 18.30 0.15
CA CYS A 275 0.76 17.38 0.83
C CYS A 275 1.53 16.22 1.47
N ARG A 276 0.91 15.57 2.46
CA ARG A 276 1.39 14.27 2.95
C ARG A 276 1.08 13.21 1.89
N ARG A 277 2.09 12.43 1.50
CA ARG A 277 1.96 11.45 0.42
C ARG A 277 2.64 10.14 0.78
N ALA A 278 2.10 9.05 0.23
CA ALA A 278 2.65 7.72 0.22
C ALA A 278 2.37 7.06 -1.12
N LEU A 279 2.94 5.88 -1.36
CA LEU A 279 2.67 5.06 -2.54
C LEU A 279 1.83 3.84 -2.18
N GLY A 280 1.04 3.38 -3.13
CA GLY A 280 0.32 2.13 -3.09
C GLY A 280 0.27 1.48 -4.46
N THR A 281 0.11 0.17 -4.53
CA THR A 281 0.09 -0.54 -5.81
C THR A 281 -1.30 -0.70 -6.38
N ASP A 282 -2.34 -0.51 -5.56
CA ASP A 282 -3.67 -0.99 -5.88
C ASP A 282 -3.72 -2.53 -5.98
N GLY A 283 -4.75 -3.13 -6.56
CA GLY A 283 -4.88 -4.57 -6.72
C GLY A 283 -4.03 -5.14 -7.86
N ALA A 284 -3.61 -6.40 -7.71
CA ALA A 284 -2.89 -7.10 -8.78
C ALA A 284 -3.74 -7.39 -10.03
N CYS A 285 -5.00 -7.06 -10.01
CA CYS A 285 -5.90 -7.13 -11.15
C CYS A 285 -5.85 -5.83 -11.98
N SER A 286 -5.77 -4.66 -11.32
CA SER A 286 -5.69 -3.35 -11.97
C SER A 286 -4.26 -2.91 -12.30
N ASN A 287 -3.26 -3.44 -11.59
CA ASN A 287 -1.85 -3.11 -11.74
C ASN A 287 -1.02 -4.26 -12.36
N ASN A 288 -1.44 -5.52 -12.17
CA ASN A 288 -0.74 -6.77 -12.46
C ASN A 288 0.49 -7.04 -11.59
N SER A 289 0.87 -6.14 -10.66
CA SER A 289 2.00 -6.29 -9.75
C SER A 289 1.71 -5.65 -8.41
N LEU A 290 2.22 -6.26 -7.32
CA LEU A 290 2.25 -5.66 -5.99
C LEU A 290 3.65 -5.16 -5.62
N SER A 291 4.56 -5.05 -6.59
CA SER A 291 5.94 -4.65 -6.39
C SER A 291 6.08 -3.13 -6.23
N MET A 292 6.52 -2.69 -5.06
CA MET A 292 6.86 -1.28 -4.83
C MET A 292 8.02 -0.78 -5.69
N PHE A 293 8.91 -1.65 -6.17
CA PHE A 293 9.94 -1.28 -7.16
C PHE A 293 9.30 -0.81 -8.48
N ALA A 294 8.33 -1.57 -8.99
CA ALA A 294 7.62 -1.21 -10.21
C ALA A 294 6.81 0.08 -10.02
N GLU A 295 6.13 0.23 -8.88
CA GLU A 295 5.35 1.42 -8.56
C GLU A 295 6.23 2.67 -8.42
N MET A 296 7.35 2.60 -7.71
CA MET A 296 8.30 3.71 -7.60
C MET A 296 8.83 4.17 -8.96
N LYS A 297 9.20 3.23 -9.82
CA LYS A 297 9.66 3.53 -11.19
C LYS A 297 8.57 4.21 -12.01
N CYS A 298 7.36 3.68 -11.95
CA CYS A 298 6.21 4.22 -12.66
C CYS A 298 5.88 5.64 -12.18
N ALA A 299 5.76 5.86 -10.87
CA ALA A 299 5.51 7.17 -10.27
C ALA A 299 6.57 8.21 -10.67
N ALA A 300 7.86 7.83 -10.57
CA ALA A 300 8.97 8.73 -10.96
C ALA A 300 8.95 9.14 -12.44
N LEU A 301 8.67 8.19 -13.34
CA LEU A 301 8.65 8.46 -14.78
C LEU A 301 7.38 9.23 -15.19
N ALA A 302 6.23 8.87 -14.65
CA ALA A 302 4.96 9.53 -14.91
C ALA A 302 4.97 10.99 -14.45
N ALA A 303 5.52 11.27 -13.27
CA ALA A 303 5.66 12.63 -12.75
C ALA A 303 6.50 13.55 -13.65
N LYS A 304 7.56 13.02 -14.28
CA LYS A 304 8.39 13.78 -15.23
C LYS A 304 7.62 14.13 -16.51
N ILE A 305 6.80 13.20 -16.99
CA ILE A 305 5.97 13.44 -18.18
C ILE A 305 4.81 14.40 -17.85
N GLU A 306 4.16 14.22 -16.70
CA GLU A 306 3.05 15.07 -16.25
C GLU A 306 3.49 16.54 -16.08
N SER A 307 4.65 16.75 -15.46
CA SER A 307 5.18 18.11 -15.21
C SER A 307 5.95 18.70 -16.39
N GLY A 308 6.40 17.88 -17.36
CA GLY A 308 7.33 18.30 -18.41
C GLY A 308 8.74 18.64 -17.88
N ASP A 309 9.08 18.21 -16.66
CA ASP A 309 10.35 18.51 -15.99
C ASP A 309 11.10 17.20 -15.64
N PRO A 310 12.30 16.98 -16.21
CA PRO A 310 13.10 15.80 -15.90
C PRO A 310 13.60 15.78 -14.43
N MET A 311 13.50 16.87 -13.70
CA MET A 311 13.88 16.97 -12.30
C MET A 311 12.72 16.66 -11.34
N ALA A 312 11.48 16.54 -11.82
CA ALA A 312 10.35 16.15 -11.00
C ALA A 312 10.55 14.74 -10.41
N ALA A 313 10.02 14.50 -9.24
CA ALA A 313 10.08 13.21 -8.53
C ALA A 313 11.50 12.61 -8.49
N PRO A 314 12.47 13.28 -7.86
CA PRO A 314 13.82 12.71 -7.74
C PRO A 314 13.79 11.38 -6.99
N ALA A 315 14.66 10.43 -7.37
CA ALA A 315 14.66 9.07 -6.87
C ALA A 315 14.63 8.97 -5.32
N GLY A 316 15.42 9.82 -4.64
CA GLY A 316 15.43 9.85 -3.17
C GLY A 316 14.09 10.24 -2.56
N GLU A 317 13.32 11.13 -3.21
CA GLU A 317 11.98 11.49 -2.76
C GLU A 317 11.00 10.34 -2.96
N VAL A 318 11.00 9.71 -4.14
CA VAL A 318 10.11 8.58 -4.44
C VAL A 318 10.39 7.40 -3.51
N LEU A 319 11.67 7.08 -3.26
CA LEU A 319 12.06 6.05 -2.29
C LEU A 319 11.55 6.40 -0.88
N ARG A 320 11.63 7.67 -0.48
CA ARG A 320 11.08 8.13 0.80
C ARG A 320 9.56 7.95 0.88
N LEU A 321 8.81 8.17 -0.21
CA LEU A 321 7.36 7.93 -0.23
C LEU A 321 7.01 6.45 -0.03
N ALA A 322 7.80 5.54 -0.61
CA ALA A 322 7.62 4.09 -0.49
C ALA A 322 8.07 3.52 0.86
N THR A 323 8.83 4.27 1.65
CA THR A 323 9.41 3.84 2.94
C THR A 323 8.86 4.68 4.09
N ARG A 324 9.52 5.79 4.40
CA ARG A 324 9.19 6.69 5.50
C ARG A 324 7.79 7.32 5.32
N GLY A 325 7.42 7.75 4.11
CA GLY A 325 6.11 8.34 3.84
C GLY A 325 4.96 7.40 4.18
N GLY A 326 5.09 6.12 3.81
CA GLY A 326 4.11 5.09 4.17
C GLY A 326 4.09 4.81 5.68
N ALA A 327 5.25 4.70 6.33
CA ALA A 327 5.34 4.49 7.78
C ALA A 327 4.71 5.66 8.56
N GLU A 328 5.03 6.90 8.20
CA GLU A 328 4.46 8.13 8.79
C GLU A 328 2.95 8.25 8.56
N ALA A 329 2.43 7.77 7.41
CA ALA A 329 1.00 7.79 7.11
C ALA A 329 0.18 7.02 8.16
N PHE A 330 0.76 5.95 8.71
CA PHE A 330 0.13 5.13 9.74
C PHE A 330 0.71 5.35 11.15
N GLY A 331 1.62 6.30 11.33
CA GLY A 331 2.24 6.59 12.63
C GLY A 331 3.16 5.46 13.13
N VAL A 332 3.70 4.64 12.23
CA VAL A 332 4.72 3.63 12.58
C VAL A 332 6.08 4.29 12.61
N ASP A 333 6.81 4.13 13.71
CA ASP A 333 8.19 4.63 13.85
C ASP A 333 9.16 3.73 13.08
N ALA A 334 9.12 3.80 11.74
CA ALA A 334 9.87 3.02 10.78
C ALA A 334 10.23 3.84 9.52
N GLY A 335 10.69 3.17 8.46
CA GLY A 335 11.05 3.79 7.18
C GLY A 335 12.44 4.43 7.17
N GLU A 336 13.20 4.24 8.24
CA GLU A 336 14.62 4.57 8.37
C GLU A 336 15.35 3.47 9.17
N VAL A 337 16.58 3.15 8.77
CA VAL A 337 17.44 2.23 9.53
C VAL A 337 18.20 3.04 10.57
N ARG A 338 17.64 3.16 11.78
CA ARG A 338 18.21 3.89 12.91
C ARG A 338 17.90 3.22 14.24
N VAL A 339 18.73 3.46 15.24
CA VAL A 339 18.49 2.95 16.60
C VAL A 339 17.17 3.48 17.14
N GLY A 340 16.40 2.60 17.75
CA GLY A 340 15.07 2.87 18.32
C GLY A 340 13.91 2.72 17.32
N ALA A 341 14.14 2.73 16.00
CA ALA A 341 13.10 2.49 15.00
C ALA A 341 12.61 1.02 15.02
N ALA A 342 11.41 0.79 14.54
CA ALA A 342 10.94 -0.56 14.26
C ALA A 342 11.93 -1.27 13.32
N ALA A 343 12.21 -2.54 13.58
CA ALA A 343 13.12 -3.33 12.77
C ALA A 343 12.42 -3.83 11.50
N ASP A 344 12.14 -2.88 10.60
CA ASP A 344 11.53 -3.05 9.29
C ASP A 344 12.55 -2.65 8.22
N PHE A 345 13.35 -3.61 7.74
CA PHE A 345 14.45 -3.33 6.81
C PHE A 345 14.70 -4.49 5.85
N LEU A 346 15.40 -4.17 4.77
CA LEU A 346 15.86 -5.11 3.75
C LEU A 346 17.37 -5.22 3.80
N ILE A 347 17.88 -6.43 3.57
CA ILE A 347 19.28 -6.66 3.24
C ILE A 347 19.31 -7.06 1.77
N LEU A 348 20.13 -6.37 0.99
CA LEU A 348 20.19 -6.56 -0.45
C LEU A 348 21.38 -7.42 -0.85
N ASN A 349 21.26 -8.12 -1.99
CA ASN A 349 22.36 -8.84 -2.62
C ASN A 349 23.26 -7.83 -3.36
N PRO A 350 24.49 -7.57 -2.90
CA PRO A 350 25.37 -6.57 -3.51
C PRO A 350 25.83 -6.96 -4.92
N SER A 351 25.73 -8.25 -5.28
CA SER A 351 26.13 -8.77 -6.60
C SER A 351 24.98 -8.79 -7.61
N ALA A 352 23.79 -8.35 -7.23
CA ALA A 352 22.65 -8.25 -8.16
C ALA A 352 22.93 -7.20 -9.23
N LEU A 353 22.77 -7.57 -10.50
CA LEU A 353 23.09 -6.70 -11.64
C LEU A 353 22.45 -5.31 -11.58
N PRO A 354 21.17 -5.14 -11.14
CA PRO A 354 20.56 -3.82 -11.03
C PRO A 354 21.25 -2.87 -10.04
N LEU A 355 22.08 -3.39 -9.13
CA LEU A 355 22.81 -2.60 -8.13
C LEU A 355 24.28 -2.36 -8.51
N VAL A 356 24.71 -2.72 -9.71
CA VAL A 356 26.11 -2.57 -10.18
C VAL A 356 26.15 -1.55 -11.32
N PRO A 357 26.99 -0.52 -11.23
CA PRO A 357 28.11 -0.26 -10.30
C PRO A 357 27.74 0.51 -9.01
N ASN A 358 26.49 0.85 -8.77
CA ASN A 358 25.97 1.51 -7.56
C ASN A 358 26.51 2.96 -7.34
N HIS A 359 26.48 3.78 -8.37
CA HIS A 359 26.86 5.20 -8.24
C HIS A 359 25.86 6.01 -7.40
N ASN A 360 24.58 5.64 -7.43
CA ASN A 360 23.50 6.28 -6.67
C ASN A 360 22.49 5.22 -6.20
N PRO A 361 22.60 4.74 -4.96
CA PRO A 361 21.73 3.69 -4.43
C PRO A 361 20.24 3.98 -4.53
N ALA A 362 19.81 5.23 -4.32
CA ALA A 362 18.40 5.58 -4.44
C ALA A 362 17.93 5.51 -5.91
N SER A 363 18.75 5.92 -6.84
CA SER A 363 18.48 5.80 -8.28
C SER A 363 18.38 4.34 -8.70
N ASP A 364 19.32 3.51 -8.24
CA ASP A 364 19.33 2.09 -8.57
C ASP A 364 18.07 1.40 -8.03
N LEU A 365 17.65 1.70 -6.80
CA LEU A 365 16.44 1.14 -6.21
C LEU A 365 15.15 1.57 -6.93
N VAL A 366 15.10 2.82 -7.42
CA VAL A 366 13.87 3.35 -8.06
C VAL A 366 13.80 2.99 -9.54
N TYR A 367 14.93 3.02 -10.27
CA TYR A 367 14.89 2.90 -11.72
C TYR A 367 15.35 1.55 -12.26
N SER A 368 16.20 0.83 -11.52
CA SER A 368 16.87 -0.38 -12.01
C SER A 368 16.45 -1.64 -11.28
N ALA A 369 16.23 -1.55 -9.96
CA ALA A 369 15.98 -2.71 -9.11
C ALA A 369 14.60 -3.34 -9.31
N ASP A 370 14.54 -4.62 -8.98
CA ASP A 370 13.32 -5.42 -8.84
C ASP A 370 13.47 -6.37 -7.63
N ALA A 371 12.53 -7.29 -7.44
CA ALA A 371 12.53 -8.24 -6.33
C ALA A 371 13.81 -9.11 -6.26
N THR A 372 14.55 -9.28 -7.35
CA THR A 372 15.77 -10.13 -7.37
C THR A 372 16.94 -9.53 -6.58
N VAL A 373 16.90 -8.25 -6.28
CA VAL A 373 17.94 -7.62 -5.45
C VAL A 373 17.74 -7.87 -3.95
N VAL A 374 16.56 -8.33 -3.51
CA VAL A 374 16.23 -8.51 -2.08
C VAL A 374 16.69 -9.90 -1.63
N ASP A 375 17.64 -9.95 -0.70
CA ASP A 375 18.13 -11.17 -0.07
C ASP A 375 17.35 -11.52 1.20
N THR A 376 17.20 -10.55 2.10
CA THR A 376 16.57 -10.75 3.40
C THR A 376 15.54 -9.65 3.68
N VAL A 377 14.38 -10.04 4.22
CA VAL A 377 13.31 -9.14 4.64
C VAL A 377 13.05 -9.31 6.12
N VAL A 378 13.11 -8.21 6.87
CA VAL A 378 12.82 -8.18 8.30
C VAL A 378 11.61 -7.25 8.54
N CYS A 379 10.61 -7.76 9.24
CA CYS A 379 9.41 -7.05 9.65
C CYS A 379 9.22 -7.15 11.16
N ALA A 380 9.10 -6.03 11.86
CA ALA A 380 8.97 -5.99 13.31
C ALA A 380 10.01 -6.89 14.05
N GLY A 381 11.22 -6.97 13.50
CA GLY A 381 12.30 -7.79 14.04
C GLY A 381 12.21 -9.29 13.70
N ARG A 382 11.21 -9.75 12.97
CA ARG A 382 11.08 -11.12 12.48
C ARG A 382 11.63 -11.21 11.06
N VAL A 383 12.46 -12.20 10.79
CA VAL A 383 12.91 -12.52 9.42
C VAL A 383 11.77 -13.21 8.69
N LEU A 384 11.25 -12.60 7.62
CA LEU A 384 10.19 -13.13 6.77
C LEU A 384 10.72 -13.84 5.53
N MET A 385 11.87 -13.40 5.04
CA MET A 385 12.58 -13.98 3.88
C MET A 385 14.09 -13.98 4.17
N GLU A 386 14.78 -15.03 3.79
CA GLU A 386 16.24 -15.13 3.87
C GLU A 386 16.77 -15.88 2.65
N GLY A 387 17.84 -15.37 2.03
CA GLY A 387 18.39 -15.94 0.80
C GLY A 387 17.40 -15.96 -0.37
N GLY A 388 16.45 -15.00 -0.40
CA GLY A 388 15.39 -14.96 -1.41
C GLY A 388 14.28 -16.00 -1.24
N CYS A 389 14.25 -16.76 -0.13
CA CYS A 389 13.27 -17.81 0.12
C CYS A 389 12.30 -17.40 1.25
N VAL A 390 11.02 -17.53 1.01
CA VAL A 390 9.95 -17.34 2.00
C VAL A 390 9.47 -18.72 2.48
N PRO A 391 9.41 -18.97 3.82
CA PRO A 391 8.91 -20.25 4.33
C PRO A 391 7.52 -20.60 3.82
N GLY A 392 7.33 -21.80 3.29
CA GLY A 392 6.01 -22.29 2.85
C GLY A 392 5.54 -21.76 1.48
N GLU A 393 6.38 -21.08 0.71
CA GLU A 393 5.96 -20.45 -0.56
C GLU A 393 5.40 -21.45 -1.59
N GLU A 394 5.92 -22.66 -1.68
CA GLU A 394 5.41 -23.67 -2.61
C GLU A 394 3.95 -24.06 -2.29
N GLU A 395 3.62 -24.21 -1.02
CA GLU A 395 2.25 -24.50 -0.54
C GLU A 395 1.32 -23.32 -0.81
N ILE A 396 1.77 -22.08 -0.55
CA ILE A 396 1.01 -20.85 -0.84
C ILE A 396 0.66 -20.78 -2.34
N ILE A 397 1.65 -20.98 -3.21
CA ILE A 397 1.45 -20.95 -4.67
C ILE A 397 0.49 -22.06 -5.12
N ALA A 398 0.67 -23.29 -4.60
CA ALA A 398 -0.19 -24.41 -4.96
C ALA A 398 -1.65 -24.19 -4.54
N THR A 399 -1.88 -23.64 -3.34
CA THR A 399 -3.21 -23.32 -2.82
C THR A 399 -3.86 -22.20 -3.61
N ALA A 400 -3.13 -21.13 -3.92
CA ALA A 400 -3.61 -20.01 -4.73
C ALA A 400 -4.02 -20.44 -6.14
N ARG A 401 -3.24 -21.33 -6.79
CA ARG A 401 -3.61 -21.90 -8.11
C ARG A 401 -4.94 -22.68 -8.09
N LYS A 402 -5.22 -23.38 -6.99
CA LYS A 402 -6.50 -24.08 -6.82
C LYS A 402 -7.64 -23.09 -6.63
N ALA A 403 -7.44 -22.09 -5.78
CA ALA A 403 -8.43 -21.06 -5.48
C ALA A 403 -8.77 -20.22 -6.73
N ALA A 404 -7.78 -19.82 -7.54
CA ALA A 404 -7.99 -19.04 -8.76
C ALA A 404 -8.91 -19.75 -9.77
N ARG A 405 -8.83 -21.09 -9.90
CA ARG A 405 -9.69 -21.88 -10.79
C ARG A 405 -11.17 -21.91 -10.38
N LEU A 406 -11.48 -21.49 -9.17
CA LEU A 406 -12.85 -21.39 -8.67
C LEU A 406 -13.49 -20.04 -8.97
N LEU A 407 -12.66 -19.04 -9.31
CA LEU A 407 -13.12 -17.68 -9.60
C LEU A 407 -13.42 -17.45 -11.10
N VAL A 408 -12.66 -18.08 -11.96
CA VAL A 408 -12.73 -17.87 -13.44
C VAL A 408 -12.97 -19.16 -14.21
#